data_4104a57b9fad68a0dc3e041ef5d4f2f7
#
_entry.id   4104a57b9fad68a0dc3e041ef5d4f2f7
#
_cell.length_a   1.000
_cell.length_b   1.000
_cell.length_c   1.000
_cell.angle_alpha   90.00
_cell.angle_beta   90.00
_cell.angle_gamma   90.00
#
_symmetry.space_group_name_H-M   'P 1'
#
loop_
_entity.id
_entity.type
_entity.pdbx_description
1 polymer ?
#
loop_
_entity_poly.entity_id
_entity_poly.type
_entity_poly.pdbx_seq_one_letter_code
_entity_poly.pdbx_strand_id
1 'polypeptide(L)'
;MDKNISVMLSVVVPVYNVEETLDRCVDSILKQGVDNMEIILVDDGSLDGSPALCDAWSKRNERIKVIHKSNGGLSDARNAGIEQARGEYVTFVDSDDYLEEGTYKGLLDWLSKNEACDILEYPLKHIGTDKRITSRCTDMQFASARHYWFATEAWEHSYAVNKIYRRTLFEYVRFPIGRVFEDIYTLPQLLCKNPHVATSSHGAYCYVWNEGGISALSSKNVVSTKQHLEALMLAAKTMETRLWSSNGYKIYLSMLYRQLDIYGMSGEIVLKWPLIRLVCWLHNKLR
;
A
#
# COMPACT_ATOMS: atom_id res chain seq x y z
N MET A 1 27.17 12.11 -26.62
CA MET A 1 27.03 10.78 -26.06
C MET A 1 25.91 10.86 -25.04
N ASP A 2 24.69 10.57 -25.49
CA ASP A 2 23.53 10.51 -24.59
C ASP A 2 23.76 9.36 -23.63
N LYS A 3 24.07 9.68 -22.38
CA LYS A 3 23.97 8.72 -21.29
C LYS A 3 22.49 8.33 -21.21
N ASN A 4 22.14 7.17 -21.71
CA ASN A 4 20.88 6.52 -21.38
C ASN A 4 20.88 6.34 -19.85
N ILE A 5 20.39 7.35 -19.11
CA ILE A 5 20.20 7.27 -17.67
C ILE A 5 19.07 6.25 -17.50
N SER A 6 19.42 5.05 -17.05
CA SER A 6 18.39 4.05 -16.77
C SER A 6 17.50 4.59 -15.66
N VAL A 7 16.18 4.49 -15.82
CA VAL A 7 15.22 4.90 -14.78
C VAL A 7 15.41 4.00 -13.58
N MET A 8 15.70 4.57 -12.43
CA MET A 8 15.86 3.83 -11.19
C MET A 8 14.53 3.60 -10.48
N LEU A 9 13.66 4.61 -10.44
CA LEU A 9 12.38 4.56 -9.73
C LEU A 9 11.22 4.97 -10.64
N SER A 10 10.19 4.14 -10.71
CA SER A 10 8.87 4.51 -11.23
C SER A 10 7.92 4.78 -10.07
N VAL A 11 7.34 5.97 -10.03
CA VAL A 11 6.31 6.35 -9.05
C VAL A 11 4.96 6.30 -9.73
N VAL A 12 4.11 5.37 -9.32
CA VAL A 12 2.76 5.20 -9.85
C VAL A 12 1.78 5.98 -8.96
N VAL A 13 1.02 6.88 -9.56
CA VAL A 13 0.03 7.72 -8.89
C VAL A 13 -1.35 7.45 -9.49
N PRO A 14 -2.21 6.65 -8.82
CA PRO A 14 -3.61 6.50 -9.19
C PRO A 14 -4.36 7.83 -9.00
N VAL A 15 -5.14 8.23 -9.99
CA VAL A 15 -5.88 9.50 -9.99
C VAL A 15 -7.36 9.22 -10.25
N TYR A 16 -8.24 9.64 -9.34
CA TYR A 16 -9.70 9.57 -9.55
C TYR A 16 -10.43 10.63 -8.75
N ASN A 17 -10.92 11.68 -9.42
CA ASN A 17 -11.67 12.82 -8.82
C ASN A 17 -10.92 13.47 -7.65
N VAL A 18 -9.70 13.97 -7.91
CA VAL A 18 -8.76 14.53 -6.91
C VAL A 18 -8.16 15.87 -7.36
N GLU A 19 -8.91 16.67 -8.11
CA GLU A 19 -8.46 17.96 -8.64
C GLU A 19 -7.90 18.90 -7.57
N GLU A 20 -8.38 18.81 -6.33
CA GLU A 20 -7.94 19.68 -5.23
C GLU A 20 -6.59 19.24 -4.62
N THR A 21 -6.17 17.99 -4.76
CA THR A 21 -5.00 17.45 -4.06
C THR A 21 -3.87 17.04 -4.98
N LEU A 22 -4.14 16.78 -6.26
CA LEU A 22 -3.20 16.25 -7.23
C LEU A 22 -1.93 17.11 -7.36
N ASP A 23 -2.07 18.44 -7.40
CA ASP A 23 -0.92 19.35 -7.53
C ASP A 23 0.04 19.21 -6.33
N ARG A 24 -0.48 19.14 -5.10
CA ARG A 24 0.34 18.92 -3.90
C ARG A 24 1.07 17.56 -3.97
N CYS A 25 0.37 16.52 -4.38
CA CYS A 25 0.93 15.19 -4.51
C CYS A 25 2.11 15.18 -5.49
N VAL A 26 1.88 15.62 -6.74
CA VAL A 26 2.89 15.63 -7.81
C VAL A 26 4.07 16.53 -7.45
N ASP A 27 3.84 17.72 -6.92
CA ASP A 27 4.88 18.63 -6.43
C ASP A 27 5.78 17.98 -5.39
N SER A 28 5.18 17.25 -4.42
CA SER A 28 5.93 16.56 -3.38
C SER A 28 6.87 15.49 -3.93
N ILE A 29 6.43 14.77 -4.99
CA ILE A 29 7.24 13.75 -5.67
C ILE A 29 8.38 14.40 -6.46
N LEU A 30 8.11 15.48 -7.18
CA LEU A 30 9.14 16.20 -7.96
C LEU A 30 10.24 16.81 -7.08
N LYS A 31 9.90 17.23 -5.86
CA LYS A 31 10.83 17.80 -4.85
C LYS A 31 11.73 16.78 -4.18
N GLN A 32 11.65 15.49 -4.54
CA GLN A 32 12.47 14.44 -3.92
C GLN A 32 13.98 14.49 -4.29
N GLY A 33 14.38 15.34 -5.25
CA GLY A 33 15.80 15.49 -5.64
C GLY A 33 16.37 14.24 -6.34
N VAL A 34 15.53 13.52 -7.10
CA VAL A 34 15.89 12.31 -7.85
C VAL A 34 15.73 12.57 -9.34
N ASP A 35 16.83 12.53 -10.09
CA ASP A 35 16.83 12.83 -11.54
C ASP A 35 16.40 11.61 -12.37
N ASN A 36 16.78 10.40 -11.98
CA ASN A 36 16.48 9.16 -12.68
C ASN A 36 15.17 8.51 -12.21
N MET A 37 14.14 9.33 -12.01
CA MET A 37 12.79 8.94 -11.62
C MET A 37 11.79 9.30 -12.71
N GLU A 38 10.82 8.41 -12.96
CA GLU A 38 9.63 8.71 -13.75
C GLU A 38 8.38 8.69 -12.84
N ILE A 39 7.38 9.48 -13.19
CA ILE A 39 6.08 9.55 -12.52
C ILE A 39 5.03 9.12 -13.54
N ILE A 40 4.16 8.20 -13.16
CA ILE A 40 3.09 7.67 -14.00
C ILE A 40 1.76 8.01 -13.33
N LEU A 41 1.11 9.06 -13.84
CA LEU A 41 -0.23 9.46 -13.43
C LEU A 41 -1.23 8.57 -14.17
N VAL A 42 -2.03 7.81 -13.43
CA VAL A 42 -3.04 6.93 -14.02
C VAL A 42 -4.41 7.47 -13.69
N ASP A 43 -4.98 8.26 -14.60
CA ASP A 43 -6.35 8.75 -14.51
C ASP A 43 -7.33 7.61 -14.79
N ASP A 44 -7.99 7.16 -13.74
CA ASP A 44 -8.94 6.05 -13.74
C ASP A 44 -10.38 6.53 -14.07
N GLY A 45 -10.49 7.36 -15.11
CA GLY A 45 -11.78 7.84 -15.62
C GLY A 45 -12.41 8.92 -14.73
N SER A 46 -11.63 9.90 -14.27
CA SER A 46 -12.11 11.03 -13.50
C SER A 46 -13.13 11.88 -14.25
N LEU A 47 -14.08 12.47 -13.51
CA LEU A 47 -15.15 13.31 -14.06
C LEU A 47 -15.01 14.79 -13.67
N ASP A 48 -14.02 15.14 -12.86
CA ASP A 48 -13.63 16.49 -12.43
C ASP A 48 -12.50 17.07 -13.29
N GLY A 49 -11.76 18.06 -12.78
CA GLY A 49 -10.59 18.65 -13.44
C GLY A 49 -9.33 17.82 -13.47
N SER A 50 -9.30 16.65 -12.81
CA SER A 50 -8.11 15.81 -12.67
C SER A 50 -7.46 15.41 -14.01
N PRO A 51 -8.21 15.01 -15.08
CA PRO A 51 -7.60 14.64 -16.35
C PRO A 51 -6.83 15.80 -16.98
N ALA A 52 -7.39 17.01 -16.93
CA ALA A 52 -6.74 18.21 -17.48
C ALA A 52 -5.48 18.59 -16.69
N LEU A 53 -5.48 18.40 -15.36
CA LEU A 53 -4.30 18.58 -14.51
C LEU A 53 -3.21 17.58 -14.85
N CYS A 54 -3.54 16.29 -15.02
CA CYS A 54 -2.59 15.27 -15.47
C CYS A 54 -1.89 15.67 -16.78
N ASP A 55 -2.65 16.10 -17.79
CA ASP A 55 -2.12 16.57 -19.06
C ASP A 55 -1.24 17.83 -18.91
N ALA A 56 -1.64 18.75 -18.04
CA ALA A 56 -0.85 19.94 -17.77
C ALA A 56 0.50 19.60 -17.13
N TRP A 57 0.53 18.64 -16.22
CA TRP A 57 1.75 18.15 -15.59
C TRP A 57 2.68 17.46 -16.59
N SER A 58 2.18 16.58 -17.45
CA SER A 58 3.01 15.89 -18.46
C SER A 58 3.62 16.85 -19.48
N LYS A 59 2.90 17.92 -19.83
CA LYS A 59 3.44 18.99 -20.71
C LYS A 59 4.52 19.83 -20.05
N ARG A 60 4.51 19.96 -18.72
CA ARG A 60 5.49 20.76 -17.96
C ARG A 60 6.76 19.98 -17.60
N ASN A 61 6.68 18.65 -17.52
CA ASN A 61 7.80 17.83 -17.08
C ASN A 61 7.84 16.49 -17.82
N GLU A 62 8.91 16.26 -18.58
CA GLU A 62 9.12 15.07 -19.42
C GLU A 62 9.23 13.75 -18.61
N ARG A 63 9.50 13.84 -17.33
CA ARG A 63 9.51 12.68 -16.42
C ARG A 63 8.10 12.19 -16.07
N ILE A 64 7.06 12.97 -16.38
CA ILE A 64 5.66 12.64 -16.08
C ILE A 64 4.99 12.05 -17.32
N LYS A 65 4.43 10.87 -17.16
CA LYS A 65 3.59 10.19 -18.14
C LYS A 65 2.17 10.11 -17.63
N VAL A 66 1.22 10.15 -18.53
CA VAL A 66 -0.21 10.04 -18.22
C VAL A 66 -0.80 8.83 -18.94
N ILE A 67 -1.65 8.13 -18.23
CA ILE A 67 -2.51 7.08 -18.76
C ILE A 67 -3.94 7.47 -18.43
N HIS A 68 -4.78 7.70 -19.45
CA HIS A 68 -6.22 7.83 -19.26
C HIS A 68 -6.89 6.51 -19.56
N LYS A 69 -7.74 6.04 -18.67
CA LYS A 69 -8.47 4.78 -18.85
C LYS A 69 -9.90 4.87 -18.29
N SER A 70 -10.76 3.93 -18.68
CA SER A 70 -12.07 3.77 -18.05
C SER A 70 -11.89 3.37 -16.59
N ASN A 71 -12.78 3.86 -15.72
CA ASN A 71 -12.75 3.53 -14.30
C ASN A 71 -12.77 2.01 -14.06
N GLY A 72 -11.76 1.50 -13.40
CA GLY A 72 -11.58 0.10 -12.98
C GLY A 72 -11.23 -0.04 -11.50
N GLY A 73 -11.10 1.09 -10.79
CA GLY A 73 -10.76 1.18 -9.37
C GLY A 73 -9.25 1.17 -9.10
N LEU A 74 -8.90 1.43 -7.82
CA LEU A 74 -7.54 1.65 -7.35
C LEU A 74 -6.55 0.55 -7.77
N SER A 75 -6.94 -0.72 -7.60
CA SER A 75 -6.13 -1.88 -8.02
C SER A 75 -5.81 -1.88 -9.51
N ASP A 76 -6.80 -1.57 -10.34
CA ASP A 76 -6.66 -1.55 -11.79
C ASP A 76 -5.77 -0.39 -12.24
N ALA A 77 -5.92 0.78 -11.64
CA ALA A 77 -5.04 1.93 -11.88
C ALA A 77 -3.58 1.64 -11.49
N ARG A 78 -3.33 1.05 -10.30
CA ARG A 78 -1.97 0.63 -9.89
C ARG A 78 -1.39 -0.39 -10.86
N ASN A 79 -2.17 -1.39 -11.29
CA ASN A 79 -1.73 -2.40 -12.26
C ASN A 79 -1.37 -1.79 -13.60
N ALA A 80 -2.18 -0.87 -14.13
CA ALA A 80 -1.87 -0.14 -15.37
C ALA A 80 -0.56 0.65 -15.26
N GLY A 81 -0.31 1.29 -14.12
CA GLY A 81 0.95 1.98 -13.84
C GLY A 81 2.15 1.03 -13.80
N ILE A 82 2.03 -0.14 -13.16
CA ILE A 82 3.07 -1.16 -13.11
C ILE A 82 3.46 -1.63 -14.53
N GLU A 83 2.48 -1.81 -15.42
CA GLU A 83 2.72 -2.25 -16.80
C GLU A 83 3.55 -1.24 -17.60
N GLN A 84 3.45 0.04 -17.30
CA GLN A 84 4.18 1.11 -17.98
C GLN A 84 5.49 1.48 -17.26
N ALA A 85 5.71 0.96 -16.05
CA ALA A 85 6.90 1.25 -15.25
C ALA A 85 8.16 0.67 -15.90
N ARG A 86 9.22 1.51 -15.99
CA ARG A 86 10.53 1.16 -16.57
C ARG A 86 11.63 1.16 -15.51
N GLY A 87 11.35 1.68 -14.32
CA GLY A 87 12.30 1.73 -13.23
C GLY A 87 12.76 0.36 -12.78
N GLU A 88 13.95 0.27 -12.24
CA GLU A 88 14.41 -0.91 -11.53
C GLU A 88 13.51 -1.19 -10.32
N TYR A 89 13.09 -0.12 -9.67
CA TYR A 89 12.15 -0.13 -8.57
C TYR A 89 10.83 0.56 -8.93
N VAL A 90 9.75 0.19 -8.25
CA VAL A 90 8.44 0.82 -8.33
C VAL A 90 7.93 1.15 -6.93
N THR A 91 7.22 2.27 -6.81
CA THR A 91 6.51 2.67 -5.60
C THR A 91 5.17 3.30 -5.98
N PHE A 92 4.31 3.50 -4.99
CA PHE A 92 2.97 4.04 -5.18
C PHE A 92 2.79 5.28 -4.30
N VAL A 93 2.07 6.27 -4.80
CA VAL A 93 1.65 7.44 -4.02
C VAL A 93 0.18 7.70 -4.35
N ASP A 94 -0.69 7.65 -3.33
CA ASP A 94 -2.09 7.99 -3.52
C ASP A 94 -2.22 9.51 -3.71
N SER A 95 -3.08 9.93 -4.63
CA SER A 95 -3.13 11.31 -5.14
C SER A 95 -3.68 12.36 -4.15
N ASP A 96 -4.22 11.91 -3.03
CA ASP A 96 -4.62 12.76 -1.90
C ASP A 96 -3.54 12.88 -0.79
N ASP A 97 -2.41 12.18 -0.95
CA ASP A 97 -1.27 12.13 -0.02
C ASP A 97 -0.06 12.93 -0.54
N TYR A 98 1.04 12.91 0.23
CA TYR A 98 2.30 13.54 -0.18
C TYR A 98 3.51 12.92 0.54
N LEU A 99 4.71 13.28 0.09
CA LEU A 99 5.98 12.83 0.66
C LEU A 99 6.69 13.95 1.41
N GLU A 100 7.38 13.63 2.49
CA GLU A 100 8.37 14.54 3.05
C GLU A 100 9.54 14.76 2.09
N GLU A 101 10.10 15.95 2.07
CA GLU A 101 11.21 16.31 1.20
C GLU A 101 12.43 15.43 1.45
N GLY A 102 13.10 14.99 0.37
CA GLY A 102 14.30 14.18 0.42
C GLY A 102 14.09 12.70 0.76
N THR A 103 12.84 12.25 1.00
CA THR A 103 12.54 10.86 1.33
C THR A 103 13.11 9.89 0.29
N TYR A 104 12.75 10.03 -0.98
CA TYR A 104 13.21 9.10 -2.01
C TYR A 104 14.70 9.19 -2.28
N LYS A 105 15.31 10.39 -2.19
CA LYS A 105 16.75 10.52 -2.38
C LYS A 105 17.53 9.66 -1.40
N GLY A 106 17.24 9.77 -0.11
CA GLY A 106 17.94 8.98 0.91
C GLY A 106 17.67 7.50 0.81
N LEU A 107 16.42 7.09 0.49
CA LEU A 107 16.06 5.68 0.30
C LEU A 107 16.76 5.06 -0.93
N LEU A 108 16.86 5.78 -2.05
CA LEU A 108 17.56 5.32 -3.24
C LEU A 108 19.07 5.30 -3.05
N ASP A 109 19.64 6.27 -2.32
CA ASP A 109 21.05 6.25 -1.91
C ASP A 109 21.37 5.04 -1.03
N TRP A 110 20.41 4.61 -0.20
CA TRP A 110 20.54 3.38 0.59
C TRP A 110 20.43 2.13 -0.30
N LEU A 111 19.44 2.06 -1.20
CA LEU A 111 19.23 0.93 -2.12
C LEU A 111 20.43 0.74 -3.05
N SER A 112 21.05 1.82 -3.53
CA SER A 112 22.25 1.74 -4.38
C SER A 112 23.46 1.08 -3.70
N LYS A 113 23.49 1.07 -2.36
CA LYS A 113 24.52 0.39 -1.55
C LYS A 113 24.09 -0.99 -1.08
N ASN A 114 22.82 -1.33 -1.27
CA ASN A 114 22.18 -2.58 -0.83
C ASN A 114 21.38 -3.20 -1.99
N GLU A 115 22.07 -3.42 -3.12
CA GLU A 115 21.47 -3.87 -4.39
C GLU A 115 20.68 -5.19 -4.28
N ALA A 116 20.94 -6.00 -3.27
CA ALA A 116 20.17 -7.23 -3.01
C ALA A 116 18.78 -6.96 -2.42
N CYS A 117 18.47 -5.74 -1.95
CA CYS A 117 17.18 -5.42 -1.36
C CYS A 117 16.08 -5.36 -2.42
N ASP A 118 15.02 -6.11 -2.20
CA ASP A 118 13.87 -6.18 -3.11
C ASP A 118 12.67 -5.37 -2.62
N ILE A 119 12.51 -5.24 -1.29
CA ILE A 119 11.46 -4.43 -0.67
C ILE A 119 12.08 -3.59 0.45
N LEU A 120 11.96 -2.27 0.34
CA LEU A 120 12.36 -1.32 1.38
C LEU A 120 11.14 -0.59 1.91
N GLU A 121 10.78 -0.82 3.17
CA GLU A 121 9.71 -0.11 3.85
C GLU A 121 10.28 1.09 4.63
N TYR A 122 9.52 2.20 4.65
CA TYR A 122 9.90 3.44 5.31
C TYR A 122 8.73 4.05 6.10
N PRO A 123 8.97 5.07 6.98
CA PRO A 123 7.95 5.58 7.87
C PRO A 123 6.72 6.12 7.15
N LEU A 124 5.55 5.93 7.79
CA LEU A 124 4.28 6.53 7.41
C LEU A 124 3.77 7.41 8.56
N LYS A 125 3.43 8.65 8.25
CA LYS A 125 2.86 9.63 9.18
C LYS A 125 1.39 9.88 8.84
N HIS A 126 0.51 9.82 9.83
CA HIS A 126 -0.88 10.22 9.67
C HIS A 126 -1.04 11.71 9.92
N ILE A 127 -1.65 12.41 8.98
CA ILE A 127 -1.87 13.86 8.98
C ILE A 127 -3.38 14.14 9.13
N GLY A 128 -3.74 15.09 9.98
CA GLY A 128 -5.14 15.50 10.16
C GLY A 128 -5.96 14.60 11.08
N THR A 129 -5.33 13.73 11.85
CA THR A 129 -5.99 12.94 12.90
C THR A 129 -5.39 13.26 14.27
N ASP A 130 -6.22 13.16 15.34
CA ASP A 130 -5.72 13.24 16.73
C ASP A 130 -4.84 12.03 17.09
N LYS A 131 -4.97 10.96 16.38
CA LYS A 131 -4.13 9.77 16.53
C LYS A 131 -2.82 9.99 15.75
N ARG A 132 -1.78 10.43 16.45
CA ARG A 132 -0.39 10.42 15.94
C ARG A 132 0.11 8.99 15.79
N ILE A 133 -0.57 8.18 14.96
CA ILE A 133 -0.07 6.86 14.61
C ILE A 133 0.99 7.08 13.54
N THR A 134 2.22 7.13 13.98
CA THR A 134 3.37 7.12 13.09
C THR A 134 3.89 5.69 13.10
N SER A 135 3.82 4.96 11.98
CA SER A 135 4.56 3.71 11.87
C SER A 135 6.05 4.07 11.84
N ARG A 136 6.73 3.87 12.97
CA ARG A 136 8.18 4.11 13.06
C ARG A 136 8.88 2.86 12.55
N CYS A 137 9.50 2.96 11.39
CA CYS A 137 10.47 1.96 10.96
C CYS A 137 11.82 2.23 11.66
N THR A 138 12.50 1.18 12.08
CA THR A 138 13.92 1.20 12.47
C THR A 138 14.74 0.62 11.32
N ASP A 139 15.99 1.07 11.18
CA ASP A 139 16.87 0.51 10.15
C ASP A 139 17.16 -0.95 10.45
N MET A 140 16.67 -1.86 9.63
CA MET A 140 16.81 -3.30 9.80
C MET A 140 16.80 -4.04 8.45
N GLN A 141 17.61 -5.07 8.34
CA GLN A 141 17.55 -6.07 7.27
C GLN A 141 17.05 -7.39 7.85
N PHE A 142 16.09 -8.01 7.20
CA PHE A 142 15.46 -9.23 7.72
C PHE A 142 16.10 -10.48 7.10
N ALA A 143 16.32 -11.50 7.93
CA ALA A 143 16.90 -12.77 7.50
C ALA A 143 16.03 -13.52 6.46
N SER A 144 14.74 -13.21 6.40
CA SER A 144 13.79 -13.75 5.41
C SER A 144 12.54 -12.87 5.35
N ALA A 145 11.78 -12.96 4.26
CA ALA A 145 10.47 -12.32 4.13
C ALA A 145 9.49 -12.76 5.24
N ARG A 146 9.57 -14.03 5.67
CA ARG A 146 8.78 -14.54 6.79
C ARG A 146 9.19 -13.90 8.13
N HIS A 147 10.50 -13.67 8.35
CA HIS A 147 10.96 -12.95 9.54
C HIS A 147 10.41 -11.52 9.57
N TYR A 148 10.48 -10.78 8.45
CA TYR A 148 9.85 -9.47 8.32
C TYR A 148 8.36 -9.52 8.67
N TRP A 149 7.60 -10.44 8.06
CA TRP A 149 6.15 -10.58 8.26
C TRP A 149 5.75 -10.70 9.73
N PHE A 150 6.45 -11.53 10.50
CA PHE A 150 6.13 -11.76 11.91
C PHE A 150 6.76 -10.74 12.87
N ALA A 151 7.99 -10.29 12.60
CA ALA A 151 8.69 -9.38 13.48
C ALA A 151 8.07 -7.98 13.48
N THR A 152 7.54 -7.54 12.33
CA THR A 152 6.93 -6.22 12.18
C THR A 152 5.40 -6.25 12.26
N GLU A 153 4.78 -7.45 12.30
CA GLU A 153 3.31 -7.59 12.20
C GLU A 153 2.79 -6.98 10.88
N ALA A 154 3.47 -7.27 9.76
CA ALA A 154 3.26 -6.62 8.48
C ALA A 154 1.81 -6.67 7.94
N TRP A 155 0.94 -7.53 8.47
CA TRP A 155 -0.50 -7.53 8.15
C TRP A 155 -1.25 -6.31 8.67
N GLU A 156 -0.72 -5.61 9.69
CA GLU A 156 -1.32 -4.38 10.22
C GLU A 156 -0.89 -3.13 9.42
N HIS A 157 0.20 -3.23 8.63
CA HIS A 157 0.75 -2.13 7.84
C HIS A 157 1.16 -2.57 6.43
N SER A 158 0.33 -3.39 5.80
CA SER A 158 0.56 -3.91 4.44
C SER A 158 0.53 -2.83 3.34
N TYR A 159 0.42 -1.55 3.68
CA TYR A 159 0.28 -0.44 2.74
C TYR A 159 1.27 -0.52 1.58
N ALA A 160 0.78 -0.34 0.35
CA ALA A 160 1.63 -0.28 -0.83
C ALA A 160 2.51 0.98 -0.84
N VAL A 161 1.97 2.08 -0.31
CA VAL A 161 2.48 3.44 -0.50
C VAL A 161 3.78 3.78 0.25
N ASN A 162 4.07 3.11 1.37
CA ASN A 162 5.29 3.35 2.14
C ASN A 162 6.36 2.26 1.92
N LYS A 163 6.40 1.71 0.72
CA LYS A 163 7.38 0.70 0.31
C LYS A 163 7.91 0.98 -1.09
N ILE A 164 9.18 0.73 -1.29
CA ILE A 164 9.82 0.68 -2.60
C ILE A 164 10.07 -0.78 -2.93
N TYR A 165 9.61 -1.23 -4.07
CA TYR A 165 9.62 -2.62 -4.50
C TYR A 165 10.53 -2.79 -5.72
N ARG A 166 11.33 -3.85 -5.77
CA ARG A 166 11.95 -4.26 -7.03
C ARG A 166 10.84 -4.62 -8.02
N ARG A 167 10.83 -3.97 -9.18
CA ARG A 167 9.74 -4.08 -10.17
C ARG A 167 9.47 -5.52 -10.61
N THR A 168 10.50 -6.37 -10.70
CA THR A 168 10.37 -7.78 -11.09
C THR A 168 9.47 -8.61 -10.15
N LEU A 169 9.27 -8.18 -8.90
CA LEU A 169 8.31 -8.83 -7.99
C LEU A 169 6.88 -8.80 -8.55
N PHE A 170 6.55 -7.80 -9.36
CA PHE A 170 5.23 -7.65 -9.98
C PHE A 170 5.09 -8.37 -11.34
N GLU A 171 6.05 -9.16 -11.81
CA GLU A 171 5.90 -9.91 -13.07
C GLU A 171 4.74 -10.90 -13.00
N TYR A 172 4.49 -11.50 -11.83
CA TYR A 172 3.46 -12.53 -11.61
C TYR A 172 2.46 -12.18 -10.51
N VAL A 173 2.60 -11.04 -9.87
CA VAL A 173 1.71 -10.56 -8.81
C VAL A 173 1.07 -9.25 -9.25
N ARG A 174 -0.24 -9.13 -9.04
CA ARG A 174 -1.01 -7.93 -9.33
C ARG A 174 -1.95 -7.62 -8.17
N PHE A 175 -2.31 -6.36 -8.04
CA PHE A 175 -3.37 -5.95 -7.13
C PHE A 175 -4.71 -6.54 -7.58
N PRO A 176 -5.51 -7.14 -6.69
CA PRO A 176 -6.78 -7.77 -7.05
C PRO A 176 -7.84 -6.72 -7.40
N ILE A 177 -8.35 -6.76 -8.64
CA ILE A 177 -9.39 -5.83 -9.12
C ILE A 177 -10.71 -6.09 -8.38
N GLY A 178 -11.44 -5.01 -8.05
CA GLY A 178 -12.74 -5.09 -7.39
C GLY A 178 -12.68 -5.45 -5.91
N ARG A 179 -11.52 -5.37 -5.28
CA ARG A 179 -11.32 -5.58 -3.84
C ARG A 179 -10.88 -4.30 -3.15
N VAL A 180 -11.34 -4.11 -1.92
CA VAL A 180 -10.74 -3.16 -0.96
C VAL A 180 -9.77 -3.93 -0.06
N PHE A 181 -8.84 -3.21 0.58
CA PHE A 181 -7.70 -3.82 1.32
C PHE A 181 -6.81 -4.68 0.41
N GLU A 182 -6.68 -4.28 -0.84
CA GLU A 182 -5.90 -4.94 -1.89
C GLU A 182 -4.43 -5.15 -1.50
N ASP A 183 -3.90 -4.29 -0.65
CA ASP A 183 -2.54 -4.37 -0.12
C ASP A 183 -2.32 -5.63 0.73
N ILE A 184 -3.32 -5.98 1.58
CA ILE A 184 -3.27 -7.19 2.42
C ILE A 184 -3.36 -8.46 1.55
N TYR A 185 -4.01 -8.38 0.40
CA TYR A 185 -4.02 -9.48 -0.57
C TYR A 185 -2.68 -9.59 -1.29
N THR A 186 -2.02 -8.47 -1.60
CA THR A 186 -0.86 -8.40 -2.50
C THR A 186 0.46 -8.66 -1.78
N LEU A 187 0.71 -8.00 -0.64
CA LEU A 187 2.00 -8.10 0.05
C LEU A 187 2.40 -9.54 0.40
N PRO A 188 1.53 -10.42 0.95
CA PRO A 188 1.90 -11.80 1.22
C PRO A 188 2.32 -12.58 -0.02
N GLN A 189 1.71 -12.30 -1.18
CA GLN A 189 2.07 -12.95 -2.44
C GLN A 189 3.45 -12.52 -2.92
N LEU A 190 3.81 -11.24 -2.76
CA LEU A 190 5.17 -10.76 -3.02
C LEU A 190 6.18 -11.41 -2.08
N LEU A 191 5.85 -11.50 -0.77
CA LEU A 191 6.71 -12.11 0.26
C LEU A 191 6.94 -13.61 0.06
N CYS A 192 6.00 -14.34 -0.57
CA CYS A 192 6.16 -15.77 -0.89
C CYS A 192 7.31 -16.07 -1.85
N LYS A 193 7.77 -15.07 -2.61
CA LYS A 193 8.98 -15.21 -3.44
C LYS A 193 10.26 -15.12 -2.63
N ASN A 194 10.15 -14.98 -1.30
CA ASN A 194 11.23 -14.79 -0.35
C ASN A 194 12.20 -13.67 -0.73
N PRO A 195 11.68 -12.45 -1.04
CA PRO A 195 12.52 -11.31 -1.36
C PRO A 195 13.39 -10.90 -0.17
N HIS A 196 14.49 -10.20 -0.44
CA HIS A 196 15.24 -9.50 0.58
C HIS A 196 14.48 -8.24 1.03
N VAL A 197 14.06 -8.21 2.29
CA VAL A 197 13.27 -7.11 2.86
C VAL A 197 14.10 -6.35 3.87
N ALA A 198 14.00 -5.03 3.81
CA ALA A 198 14.57 -4.12 4.79
C ALA A 198 13.56 -3.05 5.20
N THR A 199 13.81 -2.43 6.35
CA THR A 199 13.12 -1.22 6.80
C THR A 199 14.13 -0.10 6.99
N SER A 200 13.71 1.14 6.76
CA SER A 200 14.51 2.35 6.97
C SER A 200 13.79 3.33 7.89
N SER A 201 14.53 4.06 8.70
CA SER A 201 14.01 5.17 9.49
C SER A 201 14.01 6.51 8.74
N HIS A 202 14.47 6.52 7.47
CA HIS A 202 14.65 7.73 6.68
C HIS A 202 13.37 8.19 5.99
N GLY A 203 13.09 9.49 6.07
CA GLY A 203 11.97 10.14 5.39
C GLY A 203 10.60 9.71 5.91
N ALA A 204 9.55 10.11 5.22
CA ALA A 204 8.21 9.62 5.50
C ALA A 204 7.23 9.81 4.34
N TYR A 205 6.28 8.90 4.25
CA TYR A 205 5.02 9.04 3.54
C TYR A 205 4.01 9.75 4.43
N CYS A 206 3.36 10.79 3.95
CA CYS A 206 2.36 11.58 4.68
C CYS A 206 0.96 11.20 4.23
N TYR A 207 0.33 10.28 4.98
CA TYR A 207 -1.05 9.86 4.77
C TYR A 207 -2.00 10.91 5.33
N VAL A 208 -2.77 11.55 4.45
CA VAL A 208 -3.74 12.59 4.81
C VAL A 208 -5.09 11.95 5.06
N TRP A 209 -5.64 12.16 6.26
CA TRP A 209 -6.96 11.62 6.58
C TRP A 209 -8.05 12.27 5.73
N ASN A 210 -8.80 11.44 5.02
CA ASN A 210 -9.93 11.84 4.19
C ASN A 210 -11.20 11.07 4.64
N GLU A 211 -12.19 11.80 5.14
CA GLU A 211 -13.46 11.19 5.61
C GLU A 211 -14.26 10.52 4.47
N GLY A 212 -14.12 11.03 3.25
CA GLY A 212 -14.69 10.45 2.02
C GLY A 212 -13.84 9.35 1.39
N GLY A 213 -12.65 9.07 1.93
CA GLY A 213 -11.71 8.08 1.39
C GLY A 213 -12.18 6.64 1.57
N ILE A 214 -11.64 5.74 0.75
CA ILE A 214 -11.96 4.31 0.74
C ILE A 214 -11.81 3.70 2.14
N SER A 215 -10.73 4.02 2.86
CA SER A 215 -10.45 3.49 4.20
C SER A 215 -11.51 3.89 5.22
N ALA A 216 -11.96 5.15 5.21
CA ALA A 216 -12.98 5.66 6.12
C ALA A 216 -14.36 5.03 5.85
N LEU A 217 -14.75 4.91 4.58
CA LEU A 217 -16.02 4.32 4.17
C LEU A 217 -16.04 2.80 4.38
N SER A 218 -14.92 2.12 4.14
CA SER A 218 -14.81 0.67 4.26
C SER A 218 -14.97 0.17 5.69
N SER A 219 -14.54 0.94 6.68
CA SER A 219 -14.65 0.56 8.10
C SER A 219 -16.09 0.45 8.62
N LYS A 220 -17.04 1.07 7.92
CA LYS A 220 -18.48 1.11 8.28
C LYS A 220 -19.35 0.20 7.40
N ASN A 221 -18.74 -0.58 6.50
CA ASN A 221 -19.46 -1.39 5.51
C ASN A 221 -19.18 -2.88 5.74
N VAL A 222 -20.24 -3.68 5.91
CA VAL A 222 -20.14 -5.12 6.16
C VAL A 222 -19.43 -5.88 5.02
N VAL A 223 -19.65 -5.48 3.78
CA VAL A 223 -19.01 -6.12 2.60
C VAL A 223 -17.51 -5.88 2.63
N SER A 224 -17.09 -4.64 2.87
CA SER A 224 -15.68 -4.27 3.00
C SER A 224 -15.01 -4.97 4.19
N THR A 225 -15.71 -5.06 5.33
CA THR A 225 -15.18 -5.77 6.52
C THR A 225 -15.02 -7.27 6.26
N LYS A 226 -15.93 -7.88 5.48
CA LYS A 226 -15.76 -9.27 5.01
C LYS A 226 -14.55 -9.43 4.10
N GLN A 227 -14.34 -8.52 3.15
CA GLN A 227 -13.15 -8.53 2.30
C GLN A 227 -11.86 -8.40 3.11
N HIS A 228 -11.85 -7.55 4.14
CA HIS A 228 -10.71 -7.44 5.07
C HIS A 228 -10.45 -8.78 5.78
N LEU A 229 -11.49 -9.41 6.32
CA LEU A 229 -11.34 -10.72 6.95
C LEU A 229 -10.83 -11.79 5.98
N GLU A 230 -11.36 -11.83 4.75
CA GLU A 230 -10.90 -12.72 3.68
C GLU A 230 -9.43 -12.49 3.35
N ALA A 231 -9.01 -11.22 3.25
CA ALA A 231 -7.61 -10.85 3.01
C ALA A 231 -6.68 -11.36 4.11
N LEU A 232 -7.05 -11.17 5.40
CA LEU A 232 -6.28 -11.70 6.54
C LEU A 232 -6.21 -13.23 6.54
N MET A 233 -7.32 -13.91 6.21
CA MET A 233 -7.35 -15.37 6.11
C MET A 233 -6.42 -15.88 5.00
N LEU A 234 -6.45 -15.23 3.83
CA LEU A 234 -5.56 -15.56 2.73
C LEU A 234 -4.10 -15.28 3.09
N ALA A 235 -3.81 -14.13 3.69
CA ALA A 235 -2.48 -13.74 4.14
C ALA A 235 -1.91 -14.76 5.14
N ALA A 236 -2.70 -15.16 6.15
CA ALA A 236 -2.28 -16.16 7.13
C ALA A 236 -1.98 -17.51 6.47
N LYS A 237 -2.80 -17.94 5.49
CA LYS A 237 -2.58 -19.16 4.72
C LYS A 237 -1.31 -19.05 3.88
N THR A 238 -1.16 -17.96 3.13
CA THR A 238 -0.04 -17.71 2.22
C THR A 238 1.28 -17.66 2.97
N MET A 239 1.32 -17.04 4.13
CA MET A 239 2.51 -16.95 4.98
C MET A 239 2.67 -18.15 5.93
N GLU A 240 1.87 -19.22 5.76
CA GLU A 240 1.87 -20.43 6.60
C GLU A 240 1.86 -20.11 8.10
N THR A 241 1.03 -19.15 8.48
CA THR A 241 0.91 -18.68 9.86
C THR A 241 0.25 -19.76 10.74
N ARG A 242 0.90 -20.13 11.84
CA ARG A 242 0.34 -21.05 12.83
C ARG A 242 -0.10 -20.28 14.06
N LEU A 243 -1.25 -20.63 14.62
CA LEU A 243 -1.83 -19.96 15.81
C LEU A 243 -0.81 -19.90 16.98
N TRP A 244 -0.05 -20.95 17.17
CA TRP A 244 0.92 -21.08 18.27
C TRP A 244 2.35 -20.66 17.90
N SER A 245 2.57 -20.06 16.74
CA SER A 245 3.86 -19.48 16.40
C SER A 245 4.07 -18.12 17.10
N SER A 246 5.33 -17.72 17.25
CA SER A 246 5.67 -16.39 17.76
C SER A 246 4.92 -15.33 16.95
N ASN A 247 4.18 -14.46 17.60
CA ASN A 247 3.30 -13.44 17.02
C ASN A 247 2.17 -13.96 16.09
N GLY A 248 2.15 -15.25 15.71
CA GLY A 248 1.12 -15.79 14.83
C GLY A 248 -0.30 -15.66 15.37
N TYR A 249 -0.48 -15.75 16.68
CA TYR A 249 -1.80 -15.56 17.32
C TYR A 249 -2.40 -14.17 17.07
N LYS A 250 -1.59 -13.16 16.84
CA LYS A 250 -2.05 -11.77 16.65
C LYS A 250 -2.86 -11.60 15.37
N ILE A 251 -2.44 -12.21 14.24
CA ILE A 251 -3.25 -12.16 13.02
C ILE A 251 -4.61 -12.87 13.23
N TYR A 252 -4.65 -13.94 14.04
CA TYR A 252 -5.91 -14.58 14.39
C TYR A 252 -6.79 -13.71 15.29
N LEU A 253 -6.20 -12.88 16.17
CA LEU A 253 -6.94 -11.87 16.92
C LEU A 253 -7.51 -10.79 15.98
N SER A 254 -6.72 -10.29 15.01
CA SER A 254 -7.21 -9.36 13.99
C SER A 254 -8.39 -9.96 13.21
N MET A 255 -8.32 -11.24 12.82
CA MET A 255 -9.45 -11.95 12.21
C MET A 255 -10.67 -12.01 13.12
N LEU A 256 -10.48 -12.29 14.39
CA LEU A 256 -11.57 -12.35 15.37
C LEU A 256 -12.26 -11.01 15.51
N TYR A 257 -11.50 -9.90 15.62
CA TYR A 257 -12.08 -8.56 15.69
C TYR A 257 -12.91 -8.24 14.44
N ARG A 258 -12.43 -8.56 13.23
CA ARG A 258 -13.23 -8.37 12.00
C ARG A 258 -14.49 -9.21 12.01
N GLN A 259 -14.43 -10.46 12.53
CA GLN A 259 -15.62 -11.30 12.68
C GLN A 259 -16.64 -10.71 13.66
N LEU A 260 -16.19 -10.15 14.77
CA LEU A 260 -17.06 -9.51 15.75
C LEU A 260 -17.74 -8.25 15.16
N ASP A 261 -17.00 -7.45 14.38
CA ASP A 261 -17.56 -6.30 13.66
C ASP A 261 -18.63 -6.75 12.66
N ILE A 262 -18.37 -7.80 11.85
CA ILE A 262 -19.33 -8.37 10.90
C ILE A 262 -20.60 -8.84 11.65
N TYR A 263 -20.42 -9.57 12.74
CA TYR A 263 -21.56 -10.08 13.53
C TYR A 263 -22.39 -8.94 14.12
N GLY A 264 -21.76 -7.89 14.63
CA GLY A 264 -22.43 -6.71 15.17
C GLY A 264 -23.24 -5.95 14.10
N MET A 265 -22.75 -5.90 12.85
CA MET A 265 -23.41 -5.22 11.74
C MET A 265 -24.53 -6.03 11.05
N SER A 266 -24.37 -7.34 10.94
CA SER A 266 -25.26 -8.18 10.10
C SER A 266 -25.72 -9.50 10.74
N GLY A 267 -25.21 -9.85 11.91
CA GLY A 267 -25.46 -11.16 12.53
C GLY A 267 -24.75 -12.34 11.86
N GLU A 268 -23.94 -12.11 10.82
CA GLU A 268 -23.31 -13.17 10.06
C GLU A 268 -22.03 -13.71 10.71
N ILE A 269 -21.75 -14.99 10.46
CA ILE A 269 -20.54 -15.67 10.90
C ILE A 269 -19.80 -16.25 9.71
N VAL A 270 -18.64 -15.68 9.42
CA VAL A 270 -17.74 -16.07 8.32
C VAL A 270 -16.70 -17.10 8.78
N LEU A 271 -16.10 -16.89 9.98
CA LEU A 271 -15.10 -17.79 10.51
C LEU A 271 -15.73 -19.12 10.95
N LYS A 272 -15.15 -20.23 10.52
CA LYS A 272 -15.57 -21.60 10.89
C LYS A 272 -14.78 -22.14 12.09
N TRP A 273 -14.50 -21.29 13.08
CA TRP A 273 -13.76 -21.71 14.27
C TRP A 273 -14.67 -22.35 15.31
N PRO A 274 -14.16 -23.29 16.09
CA PRO A 274 -14.88 -23.82 17.25
C PRO A 274 -15.30 -22.66 18.19
N LEU A 275 -16.52 -22.75 18.71
CA LEU A 275 -17.09 -21.76 19.65
C LEU A 275 -17.24 -20.32 19.14
N ILE A 276 -16.94 -20.01 17.88
CA ILE A 276 -17.06 -18.64 17.36
C ILE A 276 -18.48 -18.07 17.53
N ARG A 277 -19.51 -18.89 17.41
CA ARG A 277 -20.91 -18.50 17.64
C ARG A 277 -21.15 -18.02 19.07
N LEU A 278 -20.59 -18.73 20.03
CA LEU A 278 -20.69 -18.37 21.45
C LEU A 278 -19.95 -17.06 21.74
N VAL A 279 -18.75 -16.90 21.17
CA VAL A 279 -17.94 -15.68 21.34
C VAL A 279 -18.66 -14.47 20.76
N CYS A 280 -19.20 -14.57 19.55
CA CYS A 280 -19.98 -13.49 18.92
C CYS A 280 -21.22 -13.13 19.74
N TRP A 281 -21.96 -14.14 20.24
CA TRP A 281 -23.16 -13.93 21.05
C TRP A 281 -22.84 -13.24 22.38
N LEU A 282 -21.78 -13.68 23.09
CA LEU A 282 -21.32 -13.06 24.34
C LEU A 282 -20.89 -11.61 24.11
N HIS A 283 -20.12 -11.35 23.06
CA HIS A 283 -19.67 -9.99 22.71
C HIS A 283 -20.85 -9.02 22.53
N ASN A 284 -21.90 -9.45 21.80
CA ASN A 284 -23.07 -8.59 21.60
C ASN A 284 -23.94 -8.38 22.86
N LYS A 285 -23.85 -9.28 23.84
CA LYS A 285 -24.57 -9.11 25.13
C LYS A 285 -23.85 -8.17 26.09
N LEU A 286 -22.53 -7.98 25.91
CA LEU A 286 -21.69 -7.15 26.78
C LEU A 286 -21.50 -5.72 26.25
N ARG A 287 -21.96 -5.43 25.04
CA ARG A 287 -22.10 -4.08 24.47
C ARG A 287 -23.49 -3.50 24.82
#